data_60cb911446dcbc47e933dd140259ee65
#
_entry.id   60cb911446dcbc47e933dd140259ee65
#
_cell.length_a   1.000
_cell.length_b   1.000
_cell.length_c   1.000
_cell.angle_alpha   90.00
_cell.angle_beta   90.00
_cell.angle_gamma   90.00
#
_symmetry.space_group_name_H-M   'P 1'
#
loop_
_entity.id
_entity.type
_entity.pdbx_description
1 polymer ?
#
loop_
_entity_poly.entity_id
_entity_poly.type
_entity_poly.pdbx_seq_one_letter_code
_entity_poly.pdbx_strand_id
1 'polypeptide(L)'
;MESVQQGQRKDGNIPSSPSRHVLKFFFSDQEHDQANNAEDVLFEMFKNEDDGLLSIGKFLAALRSTGLRKNDPRLNELMDNLREIHRNSNSDGGSPETQKLDRDTFRSVISANIVLISRAFRHQFIIPDFQGFTKHIEDFYWKCKSNTEGKVASYIPQLARMNPDYWGVSVCTIDGQRFSIGDISIPFTLQSCSKPLTYGIALEMLGSDVVHQYVGQEPSGRNFNELVLDHNKKPHNPMINAGAILVCSLLKTLVKPEMTLAEKFDFTMNYFKRMAGGENLGFNNAVFLSEREAADRNYALGFYMREHKCYPEKTNLRECMDFYFQCCSMEANCDSMAVMAATLANGGICPITEEKVLTPDSVRDVLSLMHSCGMYDYSGQFAFKVGLPAKSGVCGGMLVVIPNVMGICSWSPPLDHMGNSCRGVQFCEYVVLSMAVVDPMANTSWSSYSSLRDGAEVPPSTLEIVKEFNFHRYDNLKHATNKKDPRRHKYETKGLSIVNLLFSAASGDVTAMRRHRLSGMDMTLSDYDGRTALHLAAAEGHFDCVEFLLEHCRVPHNCKDRQYLRGRRTLFPGLEREPRLVLDEPDDLARVAPWQAA
;
A
#
# COMPACT_ATOMS: atom_id res chain seq x y z
N MET A 1 4.46 53.76 -17.35
CA MET A 1 4.35 54.31 -15.98
C MET A 1 2.98 53.90 -15.48
N GLU A 2 2.92 52.86 -14.70
CA GLU A 2 1.88 52.59 -13.71
C GLU A 2 2.33 51.41 -12.89
N SER A 3 2.56 51.69 -11.64
CA SER A 3 3.11 50.80 -10.62
C SER A 3 2.04 49.83 -10.12
N VAL A 4 2.26 48.53 -10.27
CA VAL A 4 1.47 47.49 -9.60
C VAL A 4 2.12 47.17 -8.27
N GLN A 5 1.44 47.54 -7.19
CA GLN A 5 1.80 47.23 -5.80
C GLN A 5 1.81 45.70 -5.56
N GLN A 6 2.93 45.20 -5.09
CA GLN A 6 3.07 43.90 -4.49
C GLN A 6 2.38 43.87 -3.12
N GLY A 7 1.24 43.19 -3.04
CA GLY A 7 0.61 42.82 -1.78
C GLY A 7 1.37 41.70 -1.10
N GLN A 8 2.11 42.01 -0.05
CA GLN A 8 2.70 41.01 0.87
C GLN A 8 1.57 40.24 1.56
N ARG A 9 1.43 38.96 1.27
CA ARG A 9 0.64 38.04 2.10
C ARG A 9 1.41 37.81 3.41
N LYS A 10 0.79 38.20 4.51
CA LYS A 10 1.24 37.85 5.86
C LYS A 10 1.13 36.33 6.00
N ASP A 11 2.26 35.68 6.23
CA ASP A 11 2.36 34.27 6.64
C ASP A 11 1.64 34.10 7.98
N GLY A 12 0.47 33.47 7.94
CA GLY A 12 -0.21 33.00 9.13
C GLY A 12 0.60 31.87 9.74
N ASN A 13 1.15 32.06 10.93
CA ASN A 13 1.79 31.06 11.75
C ASN A 13 0.85 29.85 11.91
N ILE A 14 1.10 28.77 11.17
CA ILE A 14 0.49 27.47 11.42
C ILE A 14 1.13 26.96 12.71
N PRO A 15 0.35 26.67 13.78
CA PRO A 15 0.93 26.14 15.01
C PRO A 15 1.63 24.82 14.70
N SER A 16 2.92 24.75 15.04
CA SER A 16 3.74 23.55 14.96
C SER A 16 3.04 22.40 15.72
N SER A 17 2.93 21.21 15.09
CA SER A 17 2.51 20.00 15.77
C SER A 17 3.34 19.77 17.04
N PRO A 18 2.78 19.19 18.11
CA PRO A 18 3.55 18.91 19.31
C PRO A 18 4.81 18.12 18.96
N SER A 19 5.96 18.56 19.47
CA SER A 19 7.25 17.99 19.11
C SER A 19 7.29 16.49 19.47
N ARG A 20 8.02 15.69 18.69
CA ARG A 20 8.26 14.25 18.92
C ARG A 20 8.63 13.90 20.36
N HIS A 21 9.23 14.84 21.11
CA HIS A 21 9.59 14.69 22.51
C HIS A 21 8.39 14.73 23.46
N VAL A 22 7.37 15.54 23.18
CA VAL A 22 6.15 15.62 23.99
C VAL A 22 5.32 14.34 23.84
N LEU A 23 5.18 13.84 22.60
CA LEU A 23 4.48 12.58 22.32
C LEU A 23 5.17 11.37 22.98
N LYS A 24 6.51 11.31 22.98
CA LYS A 24 7.24 10.24 23.69
C LYS A 24 7.07 10.28 25.20
N PHE A 25 6.90 11.46 25.80
CA PHE A 25 6.77 11.60 27.25
C PHE A 25 5.43 11.13 27.79
N PHE A 26 4.35 11.31 27.01
CA PHE A 26 3.00 10.89 27.41
C PHE A 26 2.66 9.42 27.11
N PHE A 27 3.42 8.76 26.25
CA PHE A 27 3.22 7.36 25.87
C PHE A 27 4.38 6.44 26.25
N SER A 28 5.32 6.88 27.11
CA SER A 28 6.35 6.02 27.69
C SER A 28 5.72 5.06 28.69
N ASP A 29 6.05 3.78 28.54
CA ASP A 29 5.59 2.64 29.32
C ASP A 29 5.60 2.91 30.84
N GLN A 30 4.44 3.24 31.39
CA GLN A 30 4.12 2.95 32.78
C GLN A 30 2.86 2.06 32.77
N GLU A 31 3.07 0.77 32.56
CA GLU A 31 2.20 -0.26 33.07
C GLU A 31 2.43 -0.31 34.60
N HIS A 32 1.71 0.50 35.35
CA HIS A 32 1.08 0.18 36.63
C HIS A 32 0.48 1.46 37.23
N ASP A 33 -0.80 1.30 37.57
CA ASP A 33 -1.68 2.18 38.31
C ASP A 33 -2.43 3.26 37.55
N GLN A 34 -3.73 3.01 37.44
CA GLN A 34 -4.86 3.81 36.95
C GLN A 34 -4.85 3.98 35.44
N ALA A 35 -5.75 3.26 34.79
CA ALA A 35 -6.09 3.42 33.39
C ALA A 35 -6.50 4.86 33.08
N ASN A 36 -5.54 5.72 32.79
CA ASN A 36 -5.82 6.95 32.08
C ASN A 36 -6.35 6.52 30.71
N ASN A 37 -7.64 6.68 30.52
CA ASN A 37 -8.32 6.32 29.29
C ASN A 37 -7.64 7.09 28.13
N ALA A 38 -7.47 6.49 26.97
CA ALA A 38 -6.78 7.12 25.83
C ALA A 38 -7.40 8.48 25.46
N GLU A 39 -8.70 8.64 25.72
CA GLU A 39 -9.43 9.90 25.53
C GLU A 39 -8.93 11.01 26.44
N ASP A 40 -8.58 10.69 27.69
CA ASP A 40 -8.06 11.67 28.65
C ASP A 40 -6.68 12.15 28.25
N VAL A 41 -5.83 11.25 27.80
CA VAL A 41 -4.48 11.60 27.27
C VAL A 41 -4.61 12.54 26.08
N LEU A 42 -5.51 12.24 25.14
CA LEU A 42 -5.77 13.08 23.98
C LEU A 42 -6.33 14.46 24.38
N PHE A 43 -7.24 14.49 25.38
CA PHE A 43 -7.76 15.77 25.87
C PHE A 43 -6.64 16.63 26.46
N GLU A 44 -5.79 16.09 27.32
CA GLU A 44 -4.67 16.81 27.92
C GLU A 44 -3.67 17.35 26.87
N MET A 45 -3.45 16.62 25.76
CA MET A 45 -2.56 17.06 24.67
C MET A 45 -3.07 18.28 23.90
N PHE A 46 -4.39 18.45 23.82
CA PHE A 46 -5.01 19.49 22.98
C PHE A 46 -5.79 20.55 23.74
N LYS A 47 -5.95 20.40 25.06
CA LYS A 47 -6.59 21.43 25.89
C LYS A 47 -5.78 22.73 25.86
N ASN A 48 -6.47 23.84 25.90
CA ASN A 48 -5.87 25.14 26.10
C ASN A 48 -5.63 25.38 27.61
N GLU A 49 -4.45 25.84 27.99
CA GLU A 49 -4.09 26.09 29.38
C GLU A 49 -4.89 27.25 29.98
N ASP A 50 -5.34 28.24 29.17
CA ASP A 50 -6.03 29.42 29.63
C ASP A 50 -7.48 29.16 30.05
N ASP A 51 -8.23 28.35 29.30
CA ASP A 51 -9.67 28.12 29.52
C ASP A 51 -10.00 26.63 29.85
N GLY A 52 -9.01 25.77 29.82
CA GLY A 52 -9.17 24.34 30.12
C GLY A 52 -10.00 23.56 29.10
N LEU A 53 -10.36 24.18 27.98
CA LEU A 53 -11.18 23.58 26.93
C LEU A 53 -10.32 23.12 25.75
N LEU A 54 -10.78 22.08 25.04
CA LEU A 54 -10.14 21.56 23.85
C LEU A 54 -10.71 22.20 22.59
N SER A 55 -9.83 22.76 21.73
CA SER A 55 -10.23 23.30 20.42
C SER A 55 -10.35 22.18 19.38
N ILE A 56 -11.57 21.96 18.87
CA ILE A 56 -11.82 20.95 17.82
C ILE A 56 -11.03 21.26 16.54
N GLY A 57 -10.90 22.52 16.17
CA GLY A 57 -10.11 22.91 14.99
C GLY A 57 -8.63 22.50 15.10
N LYS A 58 -8.01 22.69 16.28
CA LYS A 58 -6.63 22.24 16.52
C LYS A 58 -6.50 20.72 16.48
N PHE A 59 -7.44 20.03 17.11
CA PHE A 59 -7.48 18.57 17.13
C PHE A 59 -7.63 17.98 15.71
N LEU A 60 -8.60 18.46 14.92
CA LEU A 60 -8.80 18.00 13.54
C LEU A 60 -7.62 18.37 12.63
N ALA A 61 -6.97 19.51 12.84
CA ALA A 61 -5.77 19.87 12.11
C ALA A 61 -4.60 18.93 12.41
N ALA A 62 -4.42 18.57 13.69
CA ALA A 62 -3.43 17.57 14.09
C ALA A 62 -3.76 16.18 13.55
N LEU A 63 -5.02 15.77 13.56
CA LEU A 63 -5.45 14.50 12.97
C LEU A 63 -5.19 14.47 11.46
N ARG A 64 -5.45 15.58 10.76
CA ARG A 64 -5.14 15.70 9.32
C ARG A 64 -3.63 15.57 9.05
N SER A 65 -2.78 16.05 9.93
CA SER A 65 -1.33 15.94 9.78
C SER A 65 -0.83 14.48 9.83
N THR A 66 -1.61 13.57 10.39
CA THR A 66 -1.34 12.12 10.37
C THR A 66 -1.80 11.42 9.08
N GLY A 67 -2.43 12.16 8.15
CA GLY A 67 -2.95 11.65 6.88
C GLY A 67 -4.44 11.29 6.88
N LEU A 68 -5.14 11.41 8.01
CA LEU A 68 -6.59 11.17 8.07
C LEU A 68 -7.37 12.41 7.60
N ARG A 69 -8.23 12.25 6.60
CA ARG A 69 -9.10 13.32 6.11
C ARG A 69 -10.37 13.42 6.97
N LYS A 70 -10.92 14.62 7.13
CA LYS A 70 -12.17 14.85 7.87
C LYS A 70 -13.41 14.14 7.25
N ASN A 71 -13.34 13.85 5.96
CA ASN A 71 -14.37 13.09 5.23
C ASN A 71 -14.03 11.60 5.12
N ASP A 72 -13.11 11.10 5.92
CA ASP A 72 -12.85 9.67 6.00
C ASP A 72 -14.10 8.96 6.55
N PRO A 73 -14.66 7.96 5.85
CA PRO A 73 -15.86 7.26 6.31
C PRO A 73 -15.74 6.67 7.70
N ARG A 74 -14.52 6.32 8.13
CA ARG A 74 -14.26 5.77 9.47
C ARG A 74 -14.36 6.82 10.58
N LEU A 75 -14.41 8.12 10.24
CA LEU A 75 -14.59 9.23 11.18
C LEU A 75 -16.02 9.82 11.13
N ASN A 76 -16.94 9.20 10.38
CA ASN A 76 -18.31 9.74 10.22
C ASN A 76 -18.99 9.93 11.59
N GLU A 77 -18.88 9.00 12.50
CA GLU A 77 -19.50 9.04 13.81
C GLU A 77 -19.00 10.22 14.66
N LEU A 78 -17.66 10.42 14.67
CA LEU A 78 -17.04 11.61 15.27
C LEU A 78 -17.61 12.91 14.66
N MET A 79 -17.68 12.98 13.34
CA MET A 79 -18.13 14.19 12.63
C MET A 79 -19.63 14.44 12.84
N ASP A 80 -20.45 13.40 12.94
CA ASP A 80 -21.89 13.51 13.19
C ASP A 80 -22.15 13.95 14.64
N ASN A 81 -21.44 13.41 15.61
CA ASN A 81 -21.51 13.85 17.01
C ASN A 81 -21.13 15.33 17.13
N LEU A 82 -20.08 15.77 16.45
CA LEU A 82 -19.69 17.20 16.42
C LEU A 82 -20.78 18.08 15.81
N ARG A 83 -21.43 17.64 14.74
CA ARG A 83 -22.54 18.37 14.10
C ARG A 83 -23.76 18.46 15.03
N GLU A 84 -24.07 17.39 15.76
CA GLU A 84 -25.17 17.36 16.72
C GLU A 84 -24.94 18.34 17.88
N ILE A 85 -23.76 18.32 18.48
CA ILE A 85 -23.39 19.27 19.54
C ILE A 85 -23.49 20.71 19.02
N HIS A 86 -23.01 20.96 17.79
CA HIS A 86 -23.10 22.28 17.18
C HIS A 86 -24.54 22.77 17.00
N ARG A 87 -25.45 21.90 16.58
CA ARG A 87 -26.89 22.24 16.45
C ARG A 87 -27.52 22.55 17.82
N ASN A 88 -27.14 21.78 18.85
CA ASN A 88 -27.69 21.94 20.19
C ASN A 88 -27.18 23.20 20.94
N SER A 89 -26.01 23.72 20.52
CA SER A 89 -25.40 24.91 21.13
C SER A 89 -26.01 26.25 20.66
N ASN A 90 -27.02 26.24 19.79
CA ASN A 90 -27.67 27.45 19.24
C ASN A 90 -26.70 28.53 18.74
N SER A 91 -25.51 28.17 18.29
CA SER A 91 -24.52 29.13 17.79
C SER A 91 -24.87 29.54 16.35
N ASP A 92 -25.45 30.75 16.22
CA ASP A 92 -25.72 31.36 14.93
C ASP A 92 -24.44 31.43 14.07
N GLY A 93 -24.35 30.62 13.02
CA GLY A 93 -23.47 30.86 11.89
C GLY A 93 -22.03 30.32 11.96
N GLY A 94 -21.64 29.55 12.95
CA GLY A 94 -20.29 28.93 13.05
C GLY A 94 -20.19 27.56 12.39
N SER A 95 -18.96 27.09 12.08
CA SER A 95 -18.68 25.69 11.70
C SER A 95 -18.51 24.83 12.95
N PRO A 96 -18.88 23.52 12.94
CA PRO A 96 -18.58 22.59 14.03
C PRO A 96 -17.09 22.57 14.44
N GLU A 97 -16.20 22.94 13.52
CA GLU A 97 -14.75 22.99 13.74
C GLU A 97 -14.29 24.14 14.65
N THR A 98 -15.15 25.18 14.86
CA THR A 98 -14.83 26.34 15.72
C THR A 98 -15.14 26.09 17.19
N GLN A 99 -15.72 24.97 17.53
CA GLN A 99 -16.14 24.64 18.88
C GLN A 99 -14.95 24.35 19.81
N LYS A 100 -15.21 24.63 21.09
CA LYS A 100 -14.37 24.20 22.21
C LYS A 100 -15.18 23.24 23.07
N LEU A 101 -14.60 22.12 23.45
CA LEU A 101 -15.26 21.09 24.24
C LEU A 101 -14.57 20.93 25.59
N ASP A 102 -15.37 20.64 26.62
CA ASP A 102 -14.87 20.12 27.89
C ASP A 102 -14.49 18.64 27.78
N ARG A 103 -13.89 18.08 28.84
CA ARG A 103 -13.35 16.72 28.87
C ARG A 103 -14.43 15.65 28.60
N ASP A 104 -15.57 15.76 29.25
CA ASP A 104 -16.60 14.73 29.19
C ASP A 104 -17.29 14.72 27.83
N THR A 105 -17.57 15.91 27.30
CA THR A 105 -18.11 16.07 25.94
C THR A 105 -17.13 15.57 24.88
N PHE A 106 -15.84 15.91 24.99
CA PHE A 106 -14.82 15.41 24.07
C PHE A 106 -14.71 13.88 24.12
N ARG A 107 -14.70 13.29 25.32
CA ARG A 107 -14.68 11.83 25.49
C ARG A 107 -15.86 11.17 24.77
N SER A 108 -17.08 11.71 24.95
CA SER A 108 -18.28 11.16 24.31
C SER A 108 -18.19 11.23 22.77
N VAL A 109 -17.61 12.30 22.24
CA VAL A 109 -17.47 12.55 20.79
C VAL A 109 -16.50 11.58 20.13
N ILE A 110 -15.35 11.27 20.78
CA ILE A 110 -14.28 10.46 20.16
C ILE A 110 -14.37 8.97 20.48
N SER A 111 -15.20 8.55 21.45
CA SER A 111 -15.25 7.18 21.98
C SER A 111 -15.39 6.12 20.89
N ALA A 112 -16.27 6.32 19.93
CA ALA A 112 -16.50 5.38 18.82
C ALA A 112 -15.29 5.22 17.88
N ASN A 113 -14.46 6.26 17.76
CA ASN A 113 -13.32 6.29 16.85
C ASN A 113 -11.97 6.22 17.58
N ILE A 114 -11.96 5.98 18.89
CA ILE A 114 -10.77 6.11 19.75
C ILE A 114 -9.61 5.22 19.29
N VAL A 115 -9.88 4.01 18.80
CA VAL A 115 -8.85 3.09 18.32
C VAL A 115 -8.12 3.66 17.10
N LEU A 116 -8.85 4.18 16.13
CA LEU A 116 -8.27 4.79 14.92
C LEU A 116 -7.48 6.05 15.27
N ILE A 117 -8.06 6.92 16.11
CA ILE A 117 -7.46 8.18 16.56
C ILE A 117 -6.19 7.93 17.38
N SER A 118 -6.23 6.98 18.33
CA SER A 118 -5.04 6.60 19.12
C SER A 118 -3.92 6.06 18.24
N ARG A 119 -4.22 5.21 17.26
CA ARG A 119 -3.22 4.72 16.31
C ARG A 119 -2.58 5.85 15.51
N ALA A 120 -3.38 6.83 15.09
CA ALA A 120 -2.89 8.00 14.35
C ALA A 120 -1.87 8.80 15.17
N PHE A 121 -2.21 9.16 16.42
CA PHE A 121 -1.34 9.97 17.27
C PHE A 121 -0.17 9.19 17.89
N ARG A 122 -0.26 7.86 17.98
CA ARG A 122 0.86 7.00 18.38
C ARG A 122 1.82 6.67 17.22
N HIS A 123 1.64 7.27 16.04
CA HIS A 123 2.44 6.98 14.85
C HIS A 123 2.45 5.49 14.46
N GLN A 124 1.31 4.79 14.68
CA GLN A 124 1.16 3.35 14.42
C GLN A 124 0.55 3.07 13.03
N PHE A 125 0.51 4.04 12.16
CA PHE A 125 0.18 3.86 10.75
C PHE A 125 1.39 3.40 9.97
N ILE A 126 1.13 2.90 8.74
CA ILE A 126 2.17 2.35 7.87
C ILE A 126 3.27 3.39 7.56
N ILE A 127 2.92 4.68 7.56
CA ILE A 127 3.86 5.80 7.44
C ILE A 127 3.80 6.63 8.74
N PRO A 128 4.69 6.36 9.71
CA PRO A 128 4.68 7.05 11.00
C PRO A 128 4.93 8.56 10.88
N ASP A 129 5.94 8.97 10.10
CA ASP A 129 6.20 10.38 9.77
C ASP A 129 5.53 10.77 8.45
N PHE A 130 4.20 10.90 8.48
CA PHE A 130 3.44 11.21 7.29
C PHE A 130 3.73 12.62 6.75
N GLN A 131 4.04 13.58 7.61
CA GLN A 131 4.40 14.94 7.19
C GLN A 131 5.74 14.98 6.44
N GLY A 132 6.75 14.27 6.93
CA GLY A 132 8.02 14.13 6.23
C GLY A 132 7.82 13.45 4.87
N PHE A 133 7.04 12.38 4.84
CA PHE A 133 6.71 11.67 3.60
C PHE A 133 6.02 12.59 2.56
N THR A 134 5.01 13.37 2.96
CA THR A 134 4.29 14.26 2.03
C THR A 134 5.18 15.30 1.41
N LYS A 135 6.17 15.83 2.12
CA LYS A 135 7.16 16.79 1.57
C LYS A 135 7.97 16.17 0.42
N HIS A 136 8.37 14.90 0.55
CA HIS A 136 9.06 14.22 -0.55
C HIS A 136 8.15 14.03 -1.77
N ILE A 137 6.88 13.67 -1.57
CA ILE A 137 5.90 13.60 -2.67
C ILE A 137 5.72 14.97 -3.32
N GLU A 138 5.67 16.07 -2.55
CA GLU A 138 5.63 17.45 -3.07
C GLU A 138 6.88 17.78 -3.90
N ASP A 139 8.06 17.46 -3.40
CA ASP A 139 9.32 17.68 -4.12
C ASP A 139 9.34 16.94 -5.46
N PHE A 140 8.90 15.68 -5.50
CA PHE A 140 8.81 14.91 -6.74
C PHE A 140 7.75 15.49 -7.68
N TYR A 141 6.61 15.90 -7.16
CA TYR A 141 5.57 16.56 -7.94
C TYR A 141 6.11 17.80 -8.65
N TRP A 142 6.83 18.68 -7.95
CA TRP A 142 7.38 19.90 -8.53
C TRP A 142 8.50 19.65 -9.52
N LYS A 143 9.35 18.65 -9.28
CA LYS A 143 10.37 18.21 -10.25
C LYS A 143 9.73 17.72 -11.55
N CYS A 144 8.69 16.89 -11.46
CA CYS A 144 7.97 16.38 -12.64
C CYS A 144 7.15 17.45 -13.36
N LYS A 145 6.67 18.47 -12.66
CA LYS A 145 5.88 19.56 -13.27
C LYS A 145 6.63 20.30 -14.35
N SER A 146 7.95 20.39 -14.26
CA SER A 146 8.80 21.01 -15.28
C SER A 146 8.94 20.19 -16.57
N ASN A 147 8.54 18.92 -16.56
CA ASN A 147 8.57 18.07 -17.73
C ASN A 147 7.42 18.43 -18.68
N THR A 148 7.77 18.91 -19.86
CA THR A 148 6.82 19.31 -20.93
C THR A 148 6.86 18.36 -22.13
N GLU A 149 7.52 17.21 -21.98
CA GLU A 149 7.61 16.20 -23.05
C GLU A 149 6.28 15.48 -23.26
N GLY A 150 6.17 14.87 -24.44
CA GLY A 150 5.03 14.05 -24.80
C GLY A 150 3.94 14.81 -25.55
N LYS A 151 2.90 14.08 -25.92
CA LYS A 151 1.72 14.59 -26.63
C LYS A 151 0.46 13.99 -26.07
N VAL A 152 -0.60 14.80 -26.00
CA VAL A 152 -1.92 14.34 -25.61
C VAL A 152 -2.47 13.37 -26.67
N ALA A 153 -3.13 12.30 -26.24
CA ALA A 153 -3.77 11.35 -27.14
C ALA A 153 -4.85 12.05 -28.00
N SER A 154 -4.85 11.80 -29.31
CA SER A 154 -5.70 12.54 -30.26
C SER A 154 -6.60 11.66 -31.11
N TYR A 155 -6.69 10.35 -30.85
CA TYR A 155 -7.50 9.43 -31.66
C TYR A 155 -9.03 9.58 -31.42
N ILE A 156 -9.45 10.18 -30.30
CA ILE A 156 -10.83 10.60 -30.04
C ILE A 156 -10.84 12.07 -29.56
N PRO A 157 -11.91 12.83 -29.88
CA PRO A 157 -11.96 14.26 -29.59
C PRO A 157 -11.88 14.61 -28.10
N GLN A 158 -12.42 13.75 -27.21
CA GLN A 158 -12.47 14.00 -25.77
C GLN A 158 -11.06 13.95 -25.13
N LEU A 159 -10.19 13.06 -25.61
CA LEU A 159 -8.80 13.02 -25.17
C LEU A 159 -8.00 14.17 -25.80
N ALA A 160 -8.20 14.45 -27.10
CA ALA A 160 -7.50 15.51 -27.82
C ALA A 160 -7.67 16.92 -27.21
N ARG A 161 -8.80 17.15 -26.50
CA ARG A 161 -9.12 18.44 -25.84
C ARG A 161 -8.58 18.58 -24.44
N MET A 162 -7.91 17.55 -23.89
CA MET A 162 -7.33 17.63 -22.55
C MET A 162 -6.18 18.64 -22.51
N ASN A 163 -6.17 19.47 -21.45
CA ASN A 163 -5.09 20.43 -21.26
C ASN A 163 -3.77 19.68 -20.93
N PRO A 164 -2.70 19.87 -21.71
CA PRO A 164 -1.42 19.22 -21.48
C PRO A 164 -0.73 19.64 -20.16
N ASP A 165 -1.12 20.78 -19.58
CA ASP A 165 -0.54 21.29 -18.34
C ASP A 165 -1.11 20.61 -17.07
N TYR A 166 -2.19 19.86 -17.21
CA TYR A 166 -2.76 19.12 -16.07
C TYR A 166 -1.75 18.15 -15.49
N TRP A 167 -1.59 18.22 -14.18
CA TRP A 167 -0.74 17.34 -13.41
C TRP A 167 -1.30 17.15 -12.00
N GLY A 168 -1.62 15.93 -11.64
CA GLY A 168 -2.15 15.56 -10.34
C GLY A 168 -1.54 14.25 -9.82
N VAL A 169 -1.28 14.20 -8.52
CA VAL A 169 -0.82 13.01 -7.81
C VAL A 169 -1.67 12.83 -6.55
N SER A 170 -2.12 11.62 -6.30
CA SER A 170 -2.79 11.22 -5.08
C SER A 170 -2.21 9.91 -4.56
N VAL A 171 -2.05 9.80 -3.25
CA VAL A 171 -1.60 8.59 -2.56
C VAL A 171 -2.59 8.19 -1.48
N CYS A 172 -2.76 6.89 -1.27
CA CYS A 172 -3.55 6.33 -0.20
C CYS A 172 -2.82 5.12 0.37
N THR A 173 -2.52 5.11 1.67
CA THR A 173 -1.89 3.95 2.32
C THR A 173 -2.91 2.85 2.62
N ILE A 174 -2.42 1.64 2.92
CA ILE A 174 -3.27 0.50 3.27
C ILE A 174 -4.05 0.67 4.58
N ASP A 175 -3.71 1.64 5.40
CA ASP A 175 -4.45 2.03 6.60
C ASP A 175 -5.15 3.40 6.45
N GLY A 176 -5.20 3.92 5.21
CA GLY A 176 -6.06 5.03 4.83
C GLY A 176 -5.48 6.42 5.07
N GLN A 177 -4.16 6.57 5.25
CA GLN A 177 -3.52 7.89 5.20
C GLN A 177 -3.57 8.41 3.76
N ARG A 178 -3.94 9.67 3.56
CA ARG A 178 -4.16 10.25 2.22
C ARG A 178 -3.45 11.58 2.05
N PHE A 179 -2.80 11.73 0.90
CA PHE A 179 -2.23 12.99 0.44
C PHE A 179 -2.48 13.19 -1.04
N SER A 180 -2.72 14.43 -1.45
CA SER A 180 -3.00 14.77 -2.85
C SER A 180 -2.48 16.16 -3.17
N ILE A 181 -1.95 16.32 -4.40
CA ILE A 181 -1.39 17.58 -4.88
C ILE A 181 -1.69 17.76 -6.37
N GLY A 182 -1.95 19.02 -6.77
CA GLY A 182 -2.22 19.40 -8.16
C GLY A 182 -3.66 19.23 -8.58
N ASP A 183 -3.87 18.86 -9.85
CA ASP A 183 -5.18 18.80 -10.52
C ASP A 183 -5.94 17.50 -10.21
N ILE A 184 -6.09 17.20 -8.93
CA ILE A 184 -6.59 15.91 -8.43
C ILE A 184 -8.10 15.70 -8.58
N SER A 185 -8.88 16.79 -8.63
CA SER A 185 -10.35 16.73 -8.67
C SER A 185 -10.91 16.66 -10.08
N ILE A 186 -10.08 16.88 -11.11
CA ILE A 186 -10.51 16.84 -12.50
C ILE A 186 -10.80 15.39 -12.89
N PRO A 187 -12.02 15.09 -13.39
CA PRO A 187 -12.35 13.74 -13.82
C PRO A 187 -11.65 13.40 -15.14
N PHE A 188 -11.20 12.16 -15.26
CA PHE A 188 -10.68 11.56 -16.48
C PHE A 188 -11.21 10.14 -16.65
N THR A 189 -11.34 9.68 -17.89
CA THR A 189 -11.78 8.31 -18.17
C THR A 189 -10.66 7.31 -17.88
N LEU A 190 -11.00 6.16 -17.29
CA LEU A 190 -10.01 5.15 -16.87
C LEU A 190 -9.23 4.56 -18.04
N GLN A 191 -9.87 4.44 -19.21
CA GLN A 191 -9.25 3.82 -20.36
C GLN A 191 -8.62 2.46 -19.99
N SER A 192 -7.36 2.23 -20.34
CA SER A 192 -6.68 0.97 -20.02
C SER A 192 -6.42 0.76 -18.52
N CYS A 193 -6.60 1.75 -17.66
CA CYS A 193 -6.55 1.53 -16.20
C CYS A 193 -7.74 0.70 -15.68
N SER A 194 -8.81 0.54 -16.47
CA SER A 194 -9.93 -0.36 -16.14
C SER A 194 -9.57 -1.85 -16.24
N LYS A 195 -8.56 -2.22 -17.03
CA LYS A 195 -8.22 -3.63 -17.33
C LYS A 195 -7.85 -4.46 -16.10
N PRO A 196 -6.95 -4.03 -15.20
CA PRO A 196 -6.66 -4.79 -13.98
C PRO A 196 -7.88 -4.91 -13.07
N LEU A 197 -8.76 -3.91 -13.05
CA LEU A 197 -9.94 -3.90 -12.20
C LEU A 197 -11.00 -4.91 -12.72
N THR A 198 -11.30 -4.90 -14.03
CA THR A 198 -12.19 -5.88 -14.64
C THR A 198 -11.64 -7.30 -14.56
N TYR A 199 -10.34 -7.46 -14.72
CA TYR A 199 -9.68 -8.75 -14.54
C TYR A 199 -9.78 -9.25 -13.10
N GLY A 200 -9.57 -8.37 -12.10
CA GLY A 200 -9.77 -8.70 -10.69
C GLY A 200 -11.19 -9.16 -10.38
N ILE A 201 -12.22 -8.51 -10.96
CA ILE A 201 -13.62 -8.94 -10.82
C ILE A 201 -13.84 -10.32 -11.47
N ALA A 202 -13.26 -10.58 -12.64
CA ALA A 202 -13.37 -11.88 -13.30
C ALA A 202 -12.74 -13.00 -12.46
N LEU A 203 -11.57 -12.76 -11.89
CA LEU A 203 -10.91 -13.70 -10.99
C LEU A 203 -11.73 -13.97 -9.72
N GLU A 204 -12.30 -12.91 -9.12
CA GLU A 204 -13.13 -13.02 -7.92
C GLU A 204 -14.40 -13.85 -8.16
N MET A 205 -15.01 -13.69 -9.33
CA MET A 205 -16.30 -14.32 -9.67
C MET A 205 -16.16 -15.73 -10.25
N LEU A 206 -15.08 -16.02 -10.98
CA LEU A 206 -14.93 -17.25 -11.75
C LEU A 206 -13.76 -18.12 -11.25
N GLY A 207 -12.81 -17.54 -10.52
CA GLY A 207 -11.56 -18.18 -10.13
C GLY A 207 -10.50 -18.14 -11.25
N SER A 208 -9.23 -18.25 -10.83
CA SER A 208 -8.07 -18.18 -11.74
C SER A 208 -8.09 -19.29 -12.79
N ASP A 209 -8.41 -20.51 -12.40
CA ASP A 209 -8.44 -21.67 -13.31
C ASP A 209 -9.41 -21.48 -14.49
N VAL A 210 -10.61 -20.93 -14.22
CA VAL A 210 -11.61 -20.69 -15.28
C VAL A 210 -11.16 -19.54 -16.18
N VAL A 211 -10.72 -18.42 -15.61
CA VAL A 211 -10.28 -17.25 -16.39
C VAL A 211 -9.13 -17.62 -17.31
N HIS A 212 -8.15 -18.37 -16.83
CA HIS A 212 -6.95 -18.74 -17.60
C HIS A 212 -7.15 -19.91 -18.58
N GLN A 213 -8.33 -20.53 -18.61
CA GLN A 213 -8.73 -21.34 -19.77
C GLN A 213 -8.86 -20.51 -21.03
N TYR A 214 -9.17 -19.21 -20.92
CA TYR A 214 -9.49 -18.31 -22.03
C TYR A 214 -8.41 -17.27 -22.31
N VAL A 215 -7.65 -16.81 -21.32
CA VAL A 215 -6.62 -15.79 -21.44
C VAL A 215 -5.31 -16.28 -20.82
N GLY A 216 -4.18 -15.97 -21.45
CA GLY A 216 -2.85 -16.33 -20.97
C GLY A 216 -2.37 -15.43 -19.83
N GLN A 217 -1.11 -15.64 -19.42
CA GLN A 217 -0.46 -15.00 -18.28
C GLN A 217 0.91 -14.39 -18.65
N GLU A 218 1.27 -14.42 -19.94
CA GLU A 218 2.59 -14.04 -20.40
C GLU A 218 2.59 -12.70 -21.16
N PRO A 219 3.68 -11.93 -21.11
CA PRO A 219 3.88 -10.80 -21.99
C PRO A 219 3.79 -11.24 -23.47
N SER A 220 3.17 -10.40 -24.32
CA SER A 220 3.04 -10.73 -25.74
C SER A 220 4.37 -10.62 -26.53
N GLY A 221 5.31 -9.84 -26.03
CA GLY A 221 6.52 -9.47 -26.78
C GLY A 221 6.22 -8.66 -28.04
N ARG A 222 5.00 -8.15 -28.17
CA ARG A 222 4.43 -7.45 -29.32
C ARG A 222 3.63 -6.24 -28.87
N ASN A 223 3.25 -5.36 -29.81
CA ASN A 223 2.40 -4.23 -29.50
C ASN A 223 1.04 -4.67 -28.89
N PHE A 224 0.55 -3.91 -27.92
CA PHE A 224 -0.65 -4.22 -27.14
C PHE A 224 -1.95 -4.35 -27.96
N ASN A 225 -1.95 -3.91 -29.22
CA ASN A 225 -3.07 -3.93 -30.14
C ASN A 225 -2.78 -4.73 -31.43
N GLU A 226 -1.75 -5.55 -31.46
CA GLU A 226 -1.47 -6.47 -32.58
C GLU A 226 -2.47 -7.63 -32.63
N LEU A 227 -2.71 -8.12 -33.85
CA LEU A 227 -3.56 -9.30 -34.13
C LEU A 227 -2.75 -10.58 -33.92
N VAL A 228 -2.42 -10.87 -32.66
CA VAL A 228 -1.57 -12.01 -32.28
C VAL A 228 -2.19 -12.74 -31.09
N LEU A 229 -2.17 -14.06 -31.16
CA LEU A 229 -2.53 -14.98 -30.08
C LEU A 229 -1.31 -15.80 -29.67
N ASP A 230 -1.35 -16.39 -28.50
CA ASP A 230 -0.30 -17.30 -28.04
C ASP A 230 -0.35 -18.65 -28.80
N HIS A 231 0.57 -19.55 -28.48
CA HIS A 231 0.65 -20.89 -29.11
C HIS A 231 -0.60 -21.75 -28.84
N ASN A 232 -1.38 -21.44 -27.79
CA ASN A 232 -2.64 -22.10 -27.46
C ASN A 232 -3.85 -21.41 -28.10
N LYS A 233 -3.62 -20.43 -28.99
CA LYS A 233 -4.67 -19.60 -29.61
C LYS A 233 -5.48 -18.78 -28.61
N LYS A 234 -4.83 -18.30 -27.53
CA LYS A 234 -5.41 -17.41 -26.53
C LYS A 234 -4.76 -16.03 -26.60
N PRO A 235 -5.44 -14.95 -26.20
CA PRO A 235 -4.77 -13.69 -25.91
C PRO A 235 -3.69 -13.87 -24.84
N HIS A 236 -2.52 -13.27 -25.01
CA HIS A 236 -1.36 -13.49 -24.17
C HIS A 236 -1.60 -13.13 -22.69
N ASN A 237 -2.32 -12.05 -22.41
CA ASN A 237 -2.64 -11.62 -21.04
C ASN A 237 -3.80 -10.61 -21.00
N PRO A 238 -4.44 -10.37 -19.83
CA PRO A 238 -5.55 -9.44 -19.66
C PRO A 238 -5.20 -7.95 -19.82
N MET A 239 -3.94 -7.56 -19.85
CA MET A 239 -3.51 -6.15 -19.87
C MET A 239 -3.40 -5.58 -21.29
N ILE A 240 -3.39 -6.43 -22.32
CA ILE A 240 -3.49 -6.04 -23.74
C ILE A 240 -4.97 -5.98 -24.18
N ASN A 241 -5.25 -5.32 -25.32
CA ASN A 241 -6.62 -5.13 -25.77
C ASN A 241 -7.36 -6.45 -26.02
N ALA A 242 -6.74 -7.41 -26.71
CA ALA A 242 -7.34 -8.72 -26.97
C ALA A 242 -7.76 -9.43 -25.65
N GLY A 243 -6.87 -9.48 -24.68
CA GLY A 243 -7.16 -10.10 -23.38
C GLY A 243 -8.23 -9.37 -22.58
N ALA A 244 -8.21 -8.04 -22.59
CA ALA A 244 -9.23 -7.24 -21.89
C ALA A 244 -10.63 -7.40 -22.51
N ILE A 245 -10.74 -7.43 -23.85
CA ILE A 245 -12.00 -7.73 -24.56
C ILE A 245 -12.49 -9.13 -24.16
N LEU A 246 -11.58 -10.09 -24.09
CA LEU A 246 -11.93 -11.44 -23.66
C LEU A 246 -12.40 -11.48 -22.21
N VAL A 247 -11.71 -10.83 -21.27
CA VAL A 247 -12.14 -10.72 -19.87
C VAL A 247 -13.53 -10.08 -19.76
N CYS A 248 -13.81 -9.02 -20.52
CA CYS A 248 -15.15 -8.44 -20.62
C CYS A 248 -16.17 -9.44 -21.14
N SER A 249 -15.80 -10.33 -22.06
CA SER A 249 -16.68 -11.39 -22.54
C SER A 249 -16.98 -12.44 -21.47
N LEU A 250 -15.99 -12.77 -20.61
CA LEU A 250 -16.21 -13.66 -19.47
C LEU A 250 -17.20 -13.07 -18.46
N LEU A 251 -16.99 -11.79 -18.09
CA LEU A 251 -17.91 -11.06 -17.20
C LEU A 251 -19.34 -11.02 -17.78
N LYS A 252 -19.42 -10.80 -19.08
CA LYS A 252 -20.69 -10.68 -19.77
C LYS A 252 -21.44 -12.00 -19.90
N THR A 253 -20.71 -13.10 -20.19
CA THR A 253 -21.30 -14.38 -20.59
C THR A 253 -21.38 -15.38 -19.43
N LEU A 254 -20.36 -15.43 -18.56
CA LEU A 254 -20.26 -16.45 -17.52
C LEU A 254 -20.66 -15.95 -16.13
N VAL A 255 -20.40 -14.66 -15.81
CA VAL A 255 -20.75 -14.11 -14.50
C VAL A 255 -22.24 -13.76 -14.50
N LYS A 256 -23.04 -14.39 -13.63
CA LYS A 256 -24.47 -14.12 -13.47
C LYS A 256 -25.21 -13.97 -14.81
N PRO A 257 -25.27 -15.03 -15.62
CA PRO A 257 -25.78 -14.98 -17.02
C PRO A 257 -27.22 -14.47 -17.14
N GLU A 258 -27.97 -14.52 -16.04
CA GLU A 258 -29.37 -14.04 -15.94
C GLU A 258 -29.49 -12.51 -15.98
N MET A 259 -28.42 -11.77 -15.68
CA MET A 259 -28.45 -10.31 -15.64
C MET A 259 -28.60 -9.69 -17.03
N THR A 260 -29.40 -8.65 -17.12
CA THR A 260 -29.52 -7.77 -18.30
C THR A 260 -28.21 -6.99 -18.54
N LEU A 261 -28.11 -6.32 -19.69
CA LEU A 261 -26.95 -5.48 -20.02
C LEU A 261 -26.75 -4.35 -19.02
N ALA A 262 -27.83 -3.69 -18.59
CA ALA A 262 -27.78 -2.61 -17.61
C ALA A 262 -27.30 -3.12 -16.24
N GLU A 263 -27.87 -4.22 -15.76
CA GLU A 263 -27.48 -4.83 -14.49
C GLU A 263 -26.01 -5.29 -14.48
N LYS A 264 -25.48 -5.79 -15.59
CA LYS A 264 -24.05 -6.12 -15.74
C LYS A 264 -23.14 -4.91 -15.60
N PHE A 265 -23.54 -3.79 -16.23
CA PHE A 265 -22.80 -2.54 -16.10
C PHE A 265 -22.85 -2.01 -14.67
N ASP A 266 -24.03 -1.96 -14.05
CA ASP A 266 -24.20 -1.54 -12.66
C ASP A 266 -23.43 -2.43 -11.68
N PHE A 267 -23.45 -3.74 -11.91
CA PHE A 267 -22.65 -4.70 -11.14
C PHE A 267 -21.16 -4.37 -11.19
N THR A 268 -20.62 -4.13 -12.38
CA THR A 268 -19.20 -3.80 -12.56
C THR A 268 -18.85 -2.43 -11.99
N MET A 269 -19.70 -1.42 -12.23
CA MET A 269 -19.56 -0.08 -11.66
C MET A 269 -19.57 -0.14 -10.12
N ASN A 270 -20.42 -0.99 -9.53
CA ASN A 270 -20.48 -1.15 -8.08
C ASN A 270 -19.19 -1.74 -7.52
N TYR A 271 -18.56 -2.72 -8.19
CA TYR A 271 -17.24 -3.21 -7.79
C TYR A 271 -16.18 -2.10 -7.81
N PHE A 272 -16.17 -1.26 -8.85
CA PHE A 272 -15.25 -0.12 -8.93
C PHE A 272 -15.50 0.88 -7.80
N LYS A 273 -16.76 1.19 -7.49
CA LYS A 273 -17.14 2.07 -6.37
C LYS A 273 -16.67 1.51 -5.02
N ARG A 274 -16.85 0.20 -4.81
CA ARG A 274 -16.38 -0.47 -3.59
C ARG A 274 -14.86 -0.44 -3.48
N MET A 275 -14.13 -0.69 -4.58
CA MET A 275 -12.66 -0.54 -4.61
C MET A 275 -12.22 0.89 -4.36
N ALA A 276 -12.98 1.88 -4.80
CA ALA A 276 -12.73 3.30 -4.55
C ALA A 276 -13.21 3.80 -3.17
N GLY A 277 -13.80 2.91 -2.35
CA GLY A 277 -14.31 3.28 -1.02
C GLY A 277 -15.48 4.23 -1.03
N GLY A 278 -16.33 4.18 -2.08
CA GLY A 278 -17.45 5.09 -2.27
C GLY A 278 -17.08 6.47 -2.79
N GLU A 279 -15.80 6.71 -3.10
CA GLU A 279 -15.34 7.94 -3.76
C GLU A 279 -16.01 8.10 -5.13
N ASN A 280 -16.00 9.34 -5.64
CA ASN A 280 -16.72 9.71 -6.85
C ASN A 280 -16.21 8.97 -8.09
N LEU A 281 -17.12 8.21 -8.73
CA LEU A 281 -16.92 7.56 -10.01
C LEU A 281 -18.09 7.91 -10.92
N GLY A 282 -17.77 8.27 -12.16
CA GLY A 282 -18.74 8.63 -13.19
C GLY A 282 -18.71 7.72 -14.40
N PHE A 283 -19.46 8.12 -15.42
CA PHE A 283 -19.45 7.51 -16.73
C PHE A 283 -19.54 8.57 -17.81
N ASN A 284 -18.63 8.54 -18.78
CA ASN A 284 -18.60 9.50 -19.89
C ASN A 284 -19.19 8.88 -21.17
N ASN A 285 -20.46 9.18 -21.43
CA ASN A 285 -21.15 8.65 -22.61
C ASN A 285 -20.54 9.18 -23.93
N ALA A 286 -20.00 10.39 -23.95
CA ALA A 286 -19.38 10.95 -25.16
C ALA A 286 -18.07 10.19 -25.50
N VAL A 287 -17.26 9.83 -24.48
CA VAL A 287 -16.08 8.96 -24.67
C VAL A 287 -16.52 7.59 -25.16
N PHE A 288 -17.52 6.97 -24.53
CA PHE A 288 -18.04 5.66 -24.94
C PHE A 288 -18.46 5.64 -26.44
N LEU A 289 -19.19 6.66 -26.89
CA LEU A 289 -19.62 6.75 -28.29
C LEU A 289 -18.41 6.93 -29.23
N SER A 290 -17.46 7.76 -28.87
CA SER A 290 -16.25 7.98 -29.69
C SER A 290 -15.33 6.75 -29.72
N GLU A 291 -15.16 6.05 -28.60
CA GLU A 291 -14.43 4.77 -28.54
C GLU A 291 -15.06 3.71 -29.45
N ARG A 292 -16.39 3.63 -29.44
CA ARG A 292 -17.13 2.69 -30.30
C ARG A 292 -17.02 3.03 -31.77
N GLU A 293 -17.03 4.32 -32.12
CA GLU A 293 -16.87 4.81 -33.50
C GLU A 293 -15.45 4.59 -34.04
N ALA A 294 -14.42 4.83 -33.20
CA ALA A 294 -13.01 4.67 -33.58
C ALA A 294 -12.48 3.23 -33.41
N ALA A 295 -13.33 2.22 -33.30
CA ALA A 295 -12.99 0.90 -32.78
C ALA A 295 -12.56 -0.13 -33.83
N ASP A 296 -12.24 0.23 -35.08
CA ASP A 296 -11.92 -0.73 -36.16
C ASP A 296 -10.89 -1.78 -35.73
N ARG A 297 -9.80 -1.36 -35.10
CA ARG A 297 -8.75 -2.26 -34.63
C ARG A 297 -9.25 -3.22 -33.54
N ASN A 298 -10.08 -2.74 -32.62
CA ASN A 298 -10.64 -3.57 -31.57
C ASN A 298 -11.68 -4.56 -32.11
N TYR A 299 -12.48 -4.17 -33.10
CA TYR A 299 -13.37 -5.10 -33.80
C TYR A 299 -12.58 -6.14 -34.60
N ALA A 300 -11.49 -5.74 -35.28
CA ALA A 300 -10.61 -6.69 -35.96
C ALA A 300 -10.04 -7.74 -34.98
N LEU A 301 -9.56 -7.32 -33.81
CA LEU A 301 -9.15 -8.23 -32.72
C LEU A 301 -10.30 -9.14 -32.27
N GLY A 302 -11.48 -8.58 -32.07
CA GLY A 302 -12.68 -9.32 -31.67
C GLY A 302 -13.05 -10.40 -32.67
N PHE A 303 -13.08 -10.10 -33.96
CA PHE A 303 -13.37 -11.07 -35.01
C PHE A 303 -12.26 -12.11 -35.18
N TYR A 304 -11.00 -11.72 -35.08
CA TYR A 304 -9.85 -12.63 -35.11
C TYR A 304 -9.92 -13.66 -33.96
N MET A 305 -10.20 -13.21 -32.75
CA MET A 305 -10.41 -14.10 -31.60
C MET A 305 -11.63 -15.01 -31.78
N ARG A 306 -12.71 -14.54 -32.44
CA ARG A 306 -13.88 -15.34 -32.73
C ARG A 306 -13.60 -16.43 -33.77
N GLU A 307 -12.84 -16.14 -34.80
CA GLU A 307 -12.37 -17.11 -35.81
C GLU A 307 -11.60 -18.25 -35.10
N HIS A 308 -10.75 -17.92 -34.13
CA HIS A 308 -9.96 -18.89 -33.37
C HIS A 308 -10.69 -19.51 -32.19
N LYS A 309 -12.00 -19.25 -32.04
CA LYS A 309 -12.88 -19.81 -30.97
C LYS A 309 -12.39 -19.50 -29.54
N CYS A 310 -11.83 -18.32 -29.32
CA CYS A 310 -11.31 -17.91 -28.01
C CYS A 310 -12.41 -17.64 -26.98
N TYR A 311 -13.62 -17.31 -27.42
CA TYR A 311 -14.73 -16.89 -26.55
C TYR A 311 -15.50 -18.07 -25.95
N PRO A 312 -16.12 -17.89 -24.78
CA PRO A 312 -17.12 -18.81 -24.27
C PRO A 312 -18.27 -19.02 -25.28
N GLU A 313 -18.91 -20.19 -25.21
CA GLU A 313 -20.11 -20.44 -26.00
C GLU A 313 -21.19 -19.38 -25.75
N LYS A 314 -21.99 -19.07 -26.77
CA LYS A 314 -23.07 -18.06 -26.73
C LYS A 314 -22.62 -16.61 -26.54
N THR A 315 -21.30 -16.29 -26.64
CA THR A 315 -20.82 -14.92 -26.55
C THR A 315 -21.37 -14.06 -27.69
N ASN A 316 -22.08 -12.97 -27.36
CA ASN A 316 -22.44 -11.92 -28.30
C ASN A 316 -21.29 -10.91 -28.40
N LEU A 317 -20.50 -11.00 -29.45
CA LEU A 317 -19.30 -10.17 -29.62
C LEU A 317 -19.60 -8.66 -29.58
N ARG A 318 -20.67 -8.20 -30.21
CA ARG A 318 -21.00 -6.75 -30.25
C ARG A 318 -21.31 -6.22 -28.85
N GLU A 319 -22.10 -6.94 -28.08
CA GLU A 319 -22.40 -6.57 -26.72
C GLU A 319 -21.16 -6.61 -25.81
N CYS A 320 -20.24 -7.57 -26.03
CA CYS A 320 -18.96 -7.62 -25.30
C CYS A 320 -18.06 -6.45 -25.65
N MET A 321 -18.04 -6.02 -26.92
CA MET A 321 -17.30 -4.84 -27.35
C MET A 321 -17.87 -3.57 -26.73
N ASP A 322 -19.18 -3.40 -26.74
CA ASP A 322 -19.84 -2.26 -26.09
C ASP A 322 -19.53 -2.22 -24.59
N PHE A 323 -19.58 -3.38 -23.92
CA PHE A 323 -19.24 -3.48 -22.49
C PHE A 323 -17.77 -3.13 -22.22
N TYR A 324 -16.84 -3.58 -23.07
CA TYR A 324 -15.43 -3.20 -22.99
C TYR A 324 -15.24 -1.67 -23.12
N PHE A 325 -15.90 -1.03 -24.08
CA PHE A 325 -15.84 0.43 -24.24
C PHE A 325 -16.50 1.16 -23.07
N GLN A 326 -17.58 0.63 -22.50
CA GLN A 326 -18.19 1.16 -21.28
C GLN A 326 -17.19 1.15 -20.12
N CYS A 327 -16.48 0.03 -19.89
CA CYS A 327 -15.45 -0.05 -18.84
C CYS A 327 -14.32 0.96 -19.06
N CYS A 328 -13.87 1.18 -20.30
CA CYS A 328 -12.89 2.18 -20.65
C CYS A 328 -13.37 3.62 -20.41
N SER A 329 -14.68 3.86 -20.50
CA SER A 329 -15.30 5.17 -20.40
C SER A 329 -15.81 5.53 -18.99
N MET A 330 -15.57 4.67 -17.99
CA MET A 330 -15.78 5.02 -16.59
C MET A 330 -14.84 6.16 -16.19
N GLU A 331 -15.37 7.16 -15.48
CA GLU A 331 -14.61 8.32 -15.00
C GLU A 331 -14.20 8.14 -13.55
N ALA A 332 -12.97 8.52 -13.28
CA ALA A 332 -12.37 8.63 -11.96
C ALA A 332 -11.62 9.95 -11.84
N ASN A 333 -11.17 10.30 -10.66
CA ASN A 333 -10.19 11.33 -10.42
C ASN A 333 -8.95 10.72 -9.72
N CYS A 334 -7.92 11.53 -9.45
CA CYS A 334 -6.72 11.01 -8.80
C CYS A 334 -7.00 10.38 -7.43
N ASP A 335 -7.92 10.97 -6.66
CA ASP A 335 -8.26 10.49 -5.32
C ASP A 335 -8.94 9.13 -5.33
N SER A 336 -9.98 8.95 -6.15
CA SER A 336 -10.70 7.69 -6.26
C SER A 336 -9.81 6.57 -6.82
N MET A 337 -8.97 6.89 -7.82
CA MET A 337 -8.05 5.92 -8.40
C MET A 337 -6.91 5.52 -7.44
N ALA A 338 -6.43 6.44 -6.59
CA ALA A 338 -5.44 6.11 -5.56
C ALA A 338 -6.02 5.16 -4.50
N VAL A 339 -7.30 5.32 -4.14
CA VAL A 339 -7.98 4.37 -3.22
C VAL A 339 -8.16 3.01 -3.88
N MET A 340 -8.54 2.93 -5.16
CA MET A 340 -8.60 1.65 -5.89
C MET A 340 -7.23 0.95 -5.90
N ALA A 341 -6.15 1.69 -6.16
CA ALA A 341 -4.79 1.16 -6.09
C ALA A 341 -4.43 0.69 -4.66
N ALA A 342 -4.85 1.43 -3.62
CA ALA A 342 -4.62 1.06 -2.23
C ALA A 342 -5.44 -0.17 -1.80
N THR A 343 -6.63 -0.37 -2.36
CA THR A 343 -7.41 -1.60 -2.19
C THR A 343 -6.65 -2.81 -2.73
N LEU A 344 -6.01 -2.68 -3.90
CA LEU A 344 -5.11 -3.71 -4.43
C LEU A 344 -3.86 -3.88 -3.54
N ALA A 345 -3.25 -2.78 -3.08
CA ALA A 345 -2.10 -2.84 -2.16
C ALA A 345 -2.44 -3.53 -0.83
N ASN A 346 -3.70 -3.46 -0.39
CA ASN A 346 -4.19 -4.04 0.86
C ASN A 346 -4.86 -5.41 0.69
N GLY A 347 -4.47 -6.17 -0.34
CA GLY A 347 -4.98 -7.52 -0.57
C GLY A 347 -6.47 -7.60 -0.88
N GLY A 348 -7.05 -6.56 -1.48
CA GLY A 348 -8.45 -6.51 -1.88
C GLY A 348 -9.41 -5.93 -0.84
N ILE A 349 -8.88 -5.40 0.27
CA ILE A 349 -9.67 -4.71 1.29
C ILE A 349 -9.52 -3.21 1.10
N CYS A 350 -10.64 -2.51 0.93
CA CYS A 350 -10.63 -1.06 0.84
C CYS A 350 -10.13 -0.43 2.15
N PRO A 351 -9.07 0.41 2.13
CA PRO A 351 -8.47 0.93 3.35
C PRO A 351 -9.33 1.95 4.09
N ILE A 352 -10.29 2.59 3.41
CA ILE A 352 -11.12 3.65 4.00
C ILE A 352 -12.53 3.17 4.39
N THR A 353 -13.05 2.09 3.81
CA THR A 353 -14.32 1.46 4.22
C THR A 353 -14.12 0.16 4.95
N GLU A 354 -12.92 -0.39 4.89
CA GLU A 354 -12.54 -1.69 5.42
C GLU A 354 -13.34 -2.86 4.81
N GLU A 355 -14.04 -2.62 3.71
CA GLU A 355 -14.80 -3.63 2.99
C GLU A 355 -13.86 -4.56 2.21
N LYS A 356 -14.08 -5.86 2.33
CA LYS A 356 -13.42 -6.85 1.46
C LYS A 356 -14.10 -6.86 0.09
N VAL A 357 -13.39 -6.41 -0.93
CA VAL A 357 -13.89 -6.33 -2.31
C VAL A 357 -13.38 -7.48 -3.18
N LEU A 358 -12.11 -7.83 -3.03
CA LEU A 358 -11.44 -8.92 -3.75
C LEU A 358 -10.74 -9.86 -2.76
N THR A 359 -10.51 -11.09 -3.18
CA THR A 359 -9.68 -12.04 -2.42
C THR A 359 -8.18 -11.75 -2.63
N PRO A 360 -7.31 -12.11 -1.67
CA PRO A 360 -5.87 -11.95 -1.81
C PRO A 360 -5.30 -12.71 -3.02
N ASP A 361 -5.85 -13.86 -3.37
CA ASP A 361 -5.43 -14.64 -4.54
C ASP A 361 -5.75 -13.92 -5.85
N SER A 362 -6.96 -13.34 -5.97
CA SER A 362 -7.34 -12.50 -7.11
C SER A 362 -6.41 -11.30 -7.24
N VAL A 363 -6.09 -10.64 -6.12
CA VAL A 363 -5.18 -9.48 -6.11
C VAL A 363 -3.76 -9.86 -6.50
N ARG A 364 -3.23 -10.98 -5.99
CA ARG A 364 -1.90 -11.50 -6.37
C ARG A 364 -1.79 -11.65 -7.90
N ASP A 365 -2.77 -12.28 -8.52
CA ASP A 365 -2.77 -12.52 -9.98
C ASP A 365 -2.87 -11.20 -10.76
N VAL A 366 -3.71 -10.25 -10.29
CA VAL A 366 -3.79 -8.89 -10.87
C VAL A 366 -2.45 -8.17 -10.79
N LEU A 367 -1.83 -8.11 -9.62
CA LEU A 367 -0.57 -7.39 -9.42
C LEU A 367 0.60 -8.03 -10.20
N SER A 368 0.63 -9.36 -10.32
CA SER A 368 1.63 -10.07 -11.11
C SER A 368 1.58 -9.66 -12.58
N LEU A 369 0.38 -9.58 -13.17
CA LEU A 369 0.22 -9.16 -14.56
C LEU A 369 0.35 -7.64 -14.76
N MET A 370 0.00 -6.83 -13.77
CA MET A 370 0.32 -5.40 -13.80
C MET A 370 1.83 -5.16 -13.85
N HIS A 371 2.61 -5.96 -13.11
CA HIS A 371 4.08 -5.84 -13.10
C HIS A 371 4.70 -6.20 -14.45
N SER A 372 4.29 -7.32 -15.03
CA SER A 372 4.89 -7.84 -16.26
C SER A 372 4.35 -7.21 -17.55
N CYS A 373 3.08 -6.73 -17.55
CA CYS A 373 2.35 -6.36 -18.77
C CYS A 373 1.61 -5.02 -18.68
N GLY A 374 1.74 -4.25 -17.58
CA GLY A 374 0.85 -3.12 -17.30
C GLY A 374 1.18 -1.82 -18.03
N MET A 375 2.40 -1.66 -18.57
CA MET A 375 2.93 -0.41 -19.12
C MET A 375 3.13 -0.46 -20.64
N TYR A 376 2.24 -1.12 -21.36
CA TYR A 376 2.34 -1.36 -22.80
C TYR A 376 3.71 -1.97 -23.16
N ASP A 377 4.31 -1.53 -24.27
CA ASP A 377 5.61 -2.05 -24.74
C ASP A 377 6.79 -1.60 -23.86
N TYR A 378 6.54 -0.70 -22.89
CA TYR A 378 7.50 -0.26 -21.88
C TYR A 378 7.52 -1.15 -20.63
N SER A 379 6.65 -2.15 -20.53
CA SER A 379 6.47 -2.95 -19.30
C SER A 379 7.78 -3.56 -18.78
N GLY A 380 8.59 -4.15 -19.64
CA GLY A 380 9.88 -4.71 -19.25
C GLY A 380 10.88 -3.67 -18.74
N GLN A 381 10.97 -2.51 -19.41
CA GLN A 381 11.83 -1.41 -18.97
C GLN A 381 11.31 -0.79 -17.66
N PHE A 382 9.99 -0.64 -17.50
CA PHE A 382 9.39 -0.13 -16.29
C PHE A 382 9.62 -1.09 -15.11
N ALA A 383 9.44 -2.39 -15.31
CA ALA A 383 9.76 -3.42 -14.32
C ALA A 383 11.25 -3.37 -13.91
N PHE A 384 12.16 -3.12 -14.86
CA PHE A 384 13.58 -2.99 -14.58
C PHE A 384 13.95 -1.71 -13.83
N LYS A 385 13.38 -0.56 -14.21
CA LYS A 385 13.71 0.75 -13.63
C LYS A 385 12.96 1.07 -12.35
N VAL A 386 11.69 0.70 -12.29
CA VAL A 386 10.75 1.05 -11.21
C VAL A 386 10.39 -0.17 -10.36
N GLY A 387 10.11 -1.32 -10.99
CA GLY A 387 9.86 -2.57 -10.28
C GLY A 387 8.52 -2.67 -9.55
N LEU A 388 7.59 -1.75 -9.79
CA LEU A 388 6.27 -1.74 -9.15
C LEU A 388 5.17 -2.22 -10.11
N PRO A 389 4.14 -2.94 -9.62
CA PRO A 389 2.92 -3.16 -10.37
C PRO A 389 2.27 -1.84 -10.76
N ALA A 390 2.07 -1.63 -12.07
CA ALA A 390 1.44 -0.41 -12.56
C ALA A 390 0.56 -0.69 -13.78
N LYS A 391 -0.42 0.19 -14.03
CA LYS A 391 -1.20 0.18 -15.26
C LYS A 391 -1.33 1.59 -15.81
N SER A 392 -0.91 1.76 -17.05
CA SER A 392 -1.02 3.02 -17.79
C SER A 392 -2.28 3.07 -18.64
N GLY A 393 -2.85 4.26 -18.77
CA GLY A 393 -3.97 4.56 -19.65
C GLY A 393 -3.69 5.75 -20.55
N VAL A 394 -4.19 5.71 -21.79
CA VAL A 394 -4.02 6.79 -22.77
C VAL A 394 -4.68 8.12 -22.38
N CYS A 395 -5.45 8.14 -21.29
CA CYS A 395 -5.91 9.36 -20.63
C CYS A 395 -4.78 10.12 -19.89
N GLY A 396 -3.58 9.52 -19.78
CA GLY A 396 -2.47 10.00 -18.97
C GLY A 396 -2.51 9.54 -17.50
N GLY A 397 -3.47 8.70 -17.15
CA GLY A 397 -3.58 8.09 -15.82
C GLY A 397 -2.63 6.91 -15.65
N MET A 398 -2.02 6.80 -14.47
CA MET A 398 -1.24 5.64 -14.04
C MET A 398 -1.74 5.16 -12.67
N LEU A 399 -2.21 3.93 -12.62
CA LEU A 399 -2.56 3.21 -11.40
C LEU A 399 -1.35 2.42 -10.95
N VAL A 400 -0.74 2.81 -9.83
CA VAL A 400 0.52 2.22 -9.32
C VAL A 400 0.28 1.65 -7.94
N VAL A 401 0.83 0.47 -7.68
CA VAL A 401 0.64 -0.24 -6.42
C VAL A 401 1.99 -0.52 -5.78
N ILE A 402 2.14 -0.09 -4.53
CA ILE A 402 3.22 -0.53 -3.66
C ILE A 402 2.62 -1.56 -2.69
N PRO A 403 2.79 -2.87 -2.94
CA PRO A 403 2.12 -3.90 -2.17
C PRO A 403 2.40 -3.79 -0.67
N ASN A 404 1.37 -3.96 0.15
CA ASN A 404 1.40 -3.83 1.61
C ASN A 404 1.74 -2.44 2.16
N VAL A 405 1.84 -1.41 1.30
CA VAL A 405 2.16 -0.04 1.71
C VAL A 405 1.10 0.94 1.25
N MET A 406 0.95 1.15 -0.07
CA MET A 406 0.05 2.17 -0.59
C MET A 406 -0.33 1.97 -2.06
N GLY A 407 -1.40 2.63 -2.45
CA GLY A 407 -1.76 2.90 -3.84
C GLY A 407 -1.41 4.34 -4.22
N ILE A 408 -1.00 4.52 -5.46
CA ILE A 408 -0.69 5.82 -6.05
C ILE A 408 -1.49 5.97 -7.33
N CYS A 409 -2.08 7.14 -7.53
CA CYS A 409 -2.53 7.62 -8.82
C CYS A 409 -1.67 8.83 -9.22
N SER A 410 -1.09 8.78 -10.41
CA SER A 410 -0.57 9.96 -11.08
C SER A 410 -1.33 10.18 -12.38
N TRP A 411 -1.64 11.45 -12.70
CA TRP A 411 -2.39 11.79 -13.91
C TRP A 411 -1.81 13.03 -14.59
N SER A 412 -1.39 12.85 -15.84
CA SER A 412 -0.96 13.94 -16.73
C SER A 412 -1.19 13.52 -18.17
N PRO A 413 -1.98 14.28 -18.97
CA PRO A 413 -2.38 13.90 -20.32
C PRO A 413 -1.24 13.68 -21.34
N PRO A 414 -0.09 14.41 -21.32
CA PRO A 414 0.99 14.17 -22.26
C PRO A 414 1.62 12.78 -22.12
N LEU A 415 1.66 12.05 -23.22
CA LEU A 415 2.16 10.68 -23.33
C LEU A 415 3.47 10.63 -24.12
N ASP A 416 4.34 9.70 -23.74
CA ASP A 416 5.53 9.34 -24.50
C ASP A 416 5.17 8.57 -25.79
N HIS A 417 6.18 8.20 -26.57
CA HIS A 417 5.99 7.45 -27.81
C HIS A 417 5.46 6.02 -27.60
N MET A 418 5.51 5.51 -26.37
CA MET A 418 4.95 4.19 -26.00
C MET A 418 3.55 4.28 -25.39
N GLY A 419 3.01 5.49 -25.23
CA GLY A 419 1.65 5.74 -24.73
C GLY A 419 1.54 5.89 -23.21
N ASN A 420 2.63 6.07 -22.49
CA ASN A 420 2.67 6.27 -21.04
C ASN A 420 2.81 7.75 -20.69
N SER A 421 2.21 8.19 -19.59
CA SER A 421 2.35 9.55 -19.08
C SER A 421 3.82 9.89 -18.78
N CYS A 422 4.37 10.90 -19.45
CA CYS A 422 5.77 11.32 -19.27
C CYS A 422 6.05 11.72 -17.81
N ARG A 423 5.21 12.57 -17.23
CA ARG A 423 5.32 12.99 -15.83
C ARG A 423 5.08 11.83 -14.86
N GLY A 424 4.13 10.95 -15.19
CA GLY A 424 3.80 9.80 -14.34
C GLY A 424 4.94 8.78 -14.26
N VAL A 425 5.59 8.45 -15.37
CA VAL A 425 6.76 7.56 -15.40
C VAL A 425 7.92 8.17 -14.60
N GLN A 426 8.25 9.43 -14.86
CA GLN A 426 9.30 10.16 -14.15
C GLN A 426 9.04 10.23 -12.65
N PHE A 427 7.79 10.45 -12.24
CA PHE A 427 7.40 10.45 -10.83
C PHE A 427 7.65 9.09 -10.18
N CYS A 428 7.28 7.99 -10.83
CA CYS A 428 7.53 6.65 -10.33
C CYS A 428 9.04 6.35 -10.18
N GLU A 429 9.87 6.82 -11.12
CA GLU A 429 11.33 6.71 -11.02
C GLU A 429 11.87 7.45 -9.78
N TYR A 430 11.40 8.67 -9.49
CA TYR A 430 11.79 9.40 -8.27
C TYR A 430 11.33 8.72 -6.99
N VAL A 431 10.09 8.23 -6.94
CA VAL A 431 9.57 7.50 -5.79
C VAL A 431 10.46 6.31 -5.45
N VAL A 432 10.82 5.50 -6.43
CA VAL A 432 11.64 4.30 -6.22
C VAL A 432 13.10 4.65 -5.92
N LEU A 433 13.69 5.65 -6.58
CA LEU A 433 15.04 6.11 -6.28
C LEU A 433 15.17 6.58 -4.84
N SER A 434 14.20 7.34 -4.33
CA SER A 434 14.23 7.78 -2.93
C SER A 434 14.04 6.62 -1.95
N MET A 435 13.30 5.58 -2.37
CA MET A 435 13.11 4.36 -1.58
C MET A 435 14.33 3.44 -1.61
N ALA A 436 15.01 3.30 -2.74
CA ALA A 436 16.17 2.42 -2.92
C ALA A 436 17.44 2.91 -2.20
N VAL A 437 17.58 4.23 -2.06
CA VAL A 437 18.76 4.83 -1.43
C VAL A 437 18.79 4.65 0.08
N VAL A 438 17.73 4.19 0.67
CA VAL A 438 17.47 4.25 2.11
C VAL A 438 17.65 2.92 2.84
N ASP A 439 17.77 1.81 2.15
CA ASP A 439 18.11 0.54 2.77
C ASP A 439 19.38 -0.09 2.15
N PRO A 440 20.58 0.26 2.66
CA PRO A 440 21.82 -0.42 2.27
C PRO A 440 21.87 -1.89 2.73
N MET A 441 20.97 -2.31 3.65
CA MET A 441 20.86 -3.66 4.19
C MET A 441 19.74 -4.49 3.56
N ALA A 442 18.81 -3.88 2.82
CA ALA A 442 17.92 -4.62 1.94
C ALA A 442 18.75 -5.15 0.77
N ASN A 443 19.37 -6.28 1.00
CA ASN A 443 20.17 -7.04 0.04
C ASN A 443 19.26 -7.59 -1.07
N THR A 444 18.48 -6.71 -1.70
CA THR A 444 17.73 -6.99 -2.90
C THR A 444 18.56 -6.51 -4.07
N SER A 445 18.79 -7.37 -5.03
CA SER A 445 19.55 -7.13 -6.27
C SER A 445 19.16 -5.86 -7.05
N TRP A 446 18.10 -5.19 -6.67
CA TRP A 446 17.52 -3.97 -7.26
C TRP A 446 18.11 -2.67 -6.69
N SER A 447 18.34 -2.58 -5.37
CA SER A 447 18.91 -1.38 -4.74
C SER A 447 20.36 -1.15 -5.16
N SER A 448 21.11 -2.23 -5.42
CA SER A 448 22.51 -2.16 -5.84
C SER A 448 22.69 -1.63 -7.26
N TYR A 449 21.71 -1.82 -8.16
CA TYR A 449 21.82 -1.38 -9.56
C TYR A 449 21.49 0.10 -9.75
N SER A 450 20.55 0.67 -8.99
CA SER A 450 20.18 2.09 -9.13
C SER A 450 21.23 3.02 -8.50
N SER A 451 21.81 2.66 -7.35
CA SER A 451 22.82 3.47 -6.67
C SER A 451 24.17 3.51 -7.40
N LEU A 452 24.48 2.49 -8.22
CA LEU A 452 25.69 2.46 -9.04
C LEU A 452 25.61 3.37 -10.27
N ARG A 453 24.41 3.77 -10.69
CA ARG A 453 24.19 4.48 -11.94
C ARG A 453 24.36 6.00 -11.84
N ASP A 454 24.01 6.63 -10.72
CA ASP A 454 23.83 8.08 -10.68
C ASP A 454 24.80 8.87 -9.78
N GLY A 455 25.65 8.26 -8.98
CA GLY A 455 26.71 8.96 -8.20
C GLY A 455 26.22 10.12 -7.33
N ALA A 456 24.92 10.20 -7.03
CA ALA A 456 24.32 11.31 -6.31
C ALA A 456 24.36 11.09 -4.80
N GLU A 457 24.92 12.03 -4.06
CA GLU A 457 24.86 12.07 -2.60
C GLU A 457 23.40 12.33 -2.16
N VAL A 458 22.88 11.46 -1.28
CA VAL A 458 21.51 11.54 -0.76
C VAL A 458 21.49 12.23 0.58
N PRO A 459 20.55 13.18 0.80
CA PRO A 459 20.46 13.87 2.09
C PRO A 459 20.15 12.93 3.25
N PRO A 460 20.76 13.11 4.44
CA PRO A 460 20.56 12.26 5.62
C PRO A 460 19.11 12.13 6.11
N SER A 461 18.27 13.14 5.84
CA SER A 461 16.83 13.15 6.19
C SER A 461 16.01 12.12 5.42
N THR A 462 16.44 11.74 4.22
CA THR A 462 15.78 10.71 3.40
C THR A 462 16.06 9.31 3.96
N LEU A 463 17.21 9.12 4.59
CA LEU A 463 17.66 7.87 5.23
C LEU A 463 16.78 7.44 6.41
N GLU A 464 16.17 8.37 7.16
CA GLU A 464 15.34 8.02 8.33
C GLU A 464 13.94 7.51 7.94
N ILE A 465 13.36 8.03 6.87
CA ILE A 465 11.98 7.71 6.45
C ILE A 465 11.87 6.28 5.95
N VAL A 466 12.90 5.77 5.30
CA VAL A 466 12.87 4.46 4.63
C VAL A 466 13.44 3.34 5.49
N LYS A 467 14.17 3.64 6.57
CA LYS A 467 14.46 2.63 7.61
C LYS A 467 13.19 2.01 8.21
N GLU A 468 12.04 2.65 8.01
CA GLU A 468 10.73 2.19 8.45
C GLU A 468 9.91 1.51 7.32
N PHE A 469 10.34 1.63 6.04
CA PHE A 469 9.71 0.94 4.90
C PHE A 469 10.39 -0.41 4.69
N ASN A 470 9.85 -1.46 5.31
CA ASN A 470 10.21 -2.84 4.96
C ASN A 470 9.63 -3.19 3.58
N PHE A 471 10.40 -2.90 2.51
CA PHE A 471 10.11 -3.43 1.19
C PHE A 471 10.34 -4.94 1.18
N HIS A 472 9.30 -5.69 1.45
CA HIS A 472 9.34 -7.12 1.25
C HIS A 472 9.26 -7.41 -0.25
N ARG A 473 10.15 -8.29 -0.70
CA ARG A 473 10.20 -8.90 -2.03
C ARG A 473 8.82 -9.24 -2.58
N TYR A 474 8.71 -9.34 -3.90
CA TYR A 474 7.58 -9.92 -4.65
C TYR A 474 7.03 -11.24 -4.08
N ASP A 475 7.83 -11.99 -3.34
CA ASP A 475 7.39 -13.17 -2.58
C ASP A 475 6.23 -12.85 -1.61
N ASN A 476 6.08 -11.60 -1.19
CA ASN A 476 4.97 -11.14 -0.34
C ASN A 476 3.69 -10.78 -1.11
N LEU A 477 3.70 -10.74 -2.44
CA LEU A 477 2.44 -10.73 -3.20
C LEU A 477 1.56 -11.95 -2.89
N LYS A 478 2.17 -13.07 -2.50
CA LYS A 478 1.46 -14.26 -1.97
C LYS A 478 0.77 -14.00 -0.63
N HIS A 479 1.13 -12.93 0.05
CA HIS A 479 0.72 -12.64 1.42
C HIS A 479 0.11 -11.23 1.55
N ALA A 480 -0.52 -10.71 0.50
CA ALA A 480 -1.42 -9.56 0.64
C ALA A 480 -2.55 -9.95 1.60
N THR A 481 -2.29 -9.76 2.89
CA THR A 481 -3.08 -10.33 3.96
C THR A 481 -4.17 -9.38 4.39
N ASN A 482 -5.35 -9.95 4.60
CA ASN A 482 -6.42 -9.29 5.29
C ASN A 482 -6.00 -8.95 6.73
N LYS A 483 -5.61 -7.70 6.99
CA LYS A 483 -5.26 -7.20 8.34
C LYS A 483 -6.36 -7.44 9.39
N LYS A 484 -7.58 -7.78 8.97
CA LYS A 484 -8.72 -8.06 9.85
C LYS A 484 -8.84 -9.50 10.33
N ASP A 485 -8.03 -10.45 9.83
CA ASP A 485 -7.97 -11.75 10.50
C ASP A 485 -6.98 -11.67 11.68
N PRO A 486 -7.45 -11.48 12.92
CA PRO A 486 -6.57 -11.33 14.08
C PRO A 486 -5.74 -12.60 14.34
N ARG A 487 -6.14 -13.75 13.79
CA ARG A 487 -5.40 -15.02 13.89
C ARG A 487 -4.22 -15.03 12.93
N ARG A 488 -4.43 -14.61 11.67
CA ARG A 488 -3.39 -14.58 10.64
C ARG A 488 -2.34 -13.51 10.93
N HIS A 489 -2.75 -12.32 11.31
CA HIS A 489 -1.85 -11.23 11.70
C HIS A 489 -1.01 -11.59 12.94
N LYS A 490 -1.60 -12.32 13.90
CA LYS A 490 -0.89 -12.77 15.10
C LYS A 490 0.20 -13.81 14.78
N TYR A 491 0.00 -14.65 13.75
CA TYR A 491 0.99 -15.65 13.33
C TYR A 491 2.09 -15.04 12.45
N GLU A 492 1.77 -14.10 11.58
CA GLU A 492 2.75 -13.49 10.65
C GLU A 492 3.65 -12.48 11.37
N THR A 493 3.10 -11.60 12.20
CA THR A 493 3.90 -10.73 13.08
C THR A 493 4.75 -11.56 14.06
N LYS A 494 4.23 -12.65 14.57
CA LYS A 494 4.99 -13.54 15.44
C LYS A 494 6.13 -14.23 14.68
N GLY A 495 5.90 -14.69 13.45
CA GLY A 495 6.92 -15.31 12.61
C GLY A 495 8.05 -14.33 12.25
N LEU A 496 7.71 -13.12 11.81
CA LEU A 496 8.70 -12.08 11.51
C LEU A 496 9.47 -11.63 12.76
N SER A 497 8.77 -11.51 13.88
CA SER A 497 9.39 -11.17 15.17
C SER A 497 10.40 -12.25 15.61
N ILE A 498 10.07 -13.53 15.42
CA ILE A 498 11.00 -14.64 15.69
C ILE A 498 12.23 -14.52 14.79
N VAL A 499 12.06 -14.34 13.49
CA VAL A 499 13.18 -14.20 12.55
C VAL A 499 14.09 -13.03 12.93
N ASN A 500 13.52 -11.87 13.26
CA ASN A 500 14.28 -10.70 13.67
C ASN A 500 15.03 -10.93 14.99
N LEU A 501 14.41 -11.58 15.97
CA LEU A 501 15.04 -11.92 17.24
C LEU A 501 16.23 -12.87 17.02
N LEU A 502 16.02 -13.94 16.25
CA LEU A 502 17.04 -14.94 15.95
C LEU A 502 18.19 -14.36 15.14
N PHE A 503 17.90 -13.49 14.17
CA PHE A 503 18.92 -12.80 13.39
C PHE A 503 19.74 -11.83 14.25
N SER A 504 19.10 -11.06 15.14
CA SER A 504 19.80 -10.18 16.08
C SER A 504 20.73 -10.95 17.00
N ALA A 505 20.33 -12.13 17.45
CA ALA A 505 21.15 -13.02 18.25
C ALA A 505 22.33 -13.59 17.46
N ALA A 506 22.10 -14.04 16.23
CA ALA A 506 23.12 -14.58 15.34
C ALA A 506 24.13 -13.52 14.87
N SER A 507 23.73 -12.25 14.76
CA SER A 507 24.61 -11.13 14.39
C SER A 507 25.30 -10.43 15.57
N GLY A 508 25.02 -10.82 16.80
CA GLY A 508 25.60 -10.20 18.00
C GLY A 508 25.02 -8.83 18.35
N ASP A 509 23.86 -8.44 17.79
CA ASP A 509 23.25 -7.13 18.05
C ASP A 509 22.45 -7.12 19.36
N VAL A 510 23.15 -6.94 20.48
CA VAL A 510 22.55 -6.80 21.81
C VAL A 510 21.58 -5.62 21.88
N THR A 511 21.83 -4.56 21.10
CA THR A 511 20.97 -3.37 21.11
C THR A 511 19.62 -3.67 20.48
N ALA A 512 19.60 -4.41 19.37
CA ALA A 512 18.35 -4.89 18.78
C ALA A 512 17.62 -5.86 19.72
N MET A 513 18.35 -6.76 20.39
CA MET A 513 17.76 -7.67 21.37
C MET A 513 17.14 -6.95 22.56
N ARG A 514 17.77 -5.88 23.06
CA ARG A 514 17.19 -5.01 24.10
C ARG A 514 15.89 -4.35 23.62
N ARG A 515 15.86 -3.88 22.37
CA ARG A 515 14.63 -3.33 21.75
C ARG A 515 13.51 -4.38 21.65
N HIS A 516 13.84 -5.61 21.26
CA HIS A 516 12.87 -6.72 21.24
C HIS A 516 12.31 -7.01 22.64
N ARG A 517 13.15 -7.03 23.67
CA ARG A 517 12.72 -7.21 25.06
C ARG A 517 11.83 -6.06 25.54
N LEU A 518 12.18 -4.80 25.23
CA LEU A 518 11.40 -3.61 25.58
C LEU A 518 10.05 -3.54 24.86
N SER A 519 9.92 -4.15 23.68
CA SER A 519 8.65 -4.26 22.96
C SER A 519 7.72 -5.36 23.50
N GLY A 520 8.09 -6.00 24.62
CA GLY A 520 7.30 -7.07 25.23
C GLY A 520 7.41 -8.42 24.51
N MET A 521 8.42 -8.60 23.67
CA MET A 521 8.63 -9.85 22.96
C MET A 521 9.06 -10.96 23.90
N ASP A 522 8.51 -12.15 23.73
CA ASP A 522 8.94 -13.36 24.40
C ASP A 522 10.30 -13.82 23.84
N MET A 523 11.35 -13.66 24.65
CA MET A 523 12.73 -13.97 24.25
C MET A 523 13.05 -15.48 24.21
N THR A 524 12.06 -16.33 24.54
CA THR A 524 12.17 -17.79 24.46
C THR A 524 11.69 -18.38 23.15
N LEU A 525 11.18 -17.55 22.24
CA LEU A 525 10.65 -17.98 20.95
C LEU A 525 11.73 -18.71 20.13
N SER A 526 11.30 -19.74 19.41
CA SER A 526 12.16 -20.58 18.58
C SER A 526 11.69 -20.63 17.12
N ASP A 527 12.61 -20.98 16.23
CA ASP A 527 12.30 -21.29 14.84
C ASP A 527 11.65 -22.68 14.69
N TYR A 528 11.47 -23.09 13.44
CA TYR A 528 10.90 -24.40 13.08
C TYR A 528 11.74 -25.60 13.59
N ASP A 529 13.06 -25.41 13.76
CA ASP A 529 13.97 -26.43 14.28
C ASP A 529 14.10 -26.39 15.80
N GLY A 530 13.33 -25.54 16.49
CA GLY A 530 13.39 -25.38 17.94
C GLY A 530 14.58 -24.53 18.41
N ARG A 531 15.34 -23.88 17.48
CA ARG A 531 16.46 -23.03 17.84
C ARG A 531 15.96 -21.70 18.37
N THR A 532 16.39 -21.32 19.56
CA THR A 532 16.10 -20.04 20.18
C THR A 532 17.22 -19.03 19.93
N ALA A 533 16.99 -17.77 20.27
CA ALA A 533 18.02 -16.73 20.24
C ALA A 533 19.28 -17.14 21.05
N LEU A 534 19.09 -17.86 22.16
CA LEU A 534 20.20 -18.35 22.97
C LEU A 534 21.04 -19.40 22.23
N HIS A 535 20.43 -20.30 21.46
CA HIS A 535 21.15 -21.27 20.65
C HIS A 535 22.03 -20.58 19.59
N LEU A 536 21.47 -19.58 18.89
CA LEU A 536 22.20 -18.89 17.81
C LEU A 536 23.30 -17.99 18.36
N ALA A 537 23.03 -17.20 19.39
CA ALA A 537 24.06 -16.38 20.04
C ALA A 537 25.20 -17.23 20.58
N ALA A 538 24.87 -18.42 21.11
CA ALA A 538 25.86 -19.36 21.62
C ALA A 538 26.66 -20.03 20.50
N ALA A 539 26.03 -20.42 19.38
CA ALA A 539 26.69 -21.03 18.24
C ALA A 539 27.66 -20.06 17.53
N GLU A 540 27.27 -18.80 17.40
CA GLU A 540 28.06 -17.76 16.74
C GLU A 540 29.09 -17.08 17.67
N GLY A 541 29.14 -17.43 18.96
CA GLY A 541 30.12 -16.93 19.92
C GLY A 541 29.85 -15.52 20.46
N HIS A 542 28.61 -15.04 20.41
CA HIS A 542 28.23 -13.71 20.86
C HIS A 542 27.96 -13.66 22.37
N PHE A 543 29.04 -13.50 23.17
CA PHE A 543 28.98 -13.55 24.62
C PHE A 543 28.00 -12.56 25.24
N ASP A 544 28.03 -11.29 24.78
CA ASP A 544 27.16 -10.23 25.31
C ASP A 544 25.66 -10.55 25.08
N CYS A 545 25.33 -11.19 23.96
CA CYS A 545 23.97 -11.65 23.67
C CYS A 545 23.55 -12.82 24.58
N VAL A 546 24.47 -13.76 24.83
CA VAL A 546 24.24 -14.89 25.74
C VAL A 546 24.03 -14.39 27.16
N GLU A 547 24.89 -13.51 27.66
CA GLU A 547 24.76 -12.89 28.97
C GLU A 547 23.42 -12.14 29.10
N PHE A 548 23.08 -11.31 28.12
CA PHE A 548 21.82 -10.57 28.11
C PHE A 548 20.60 -11.51 28.17
N LEU A 549 20.60 -12.60 27.41
CA LEU A 549 19.50 -13.58 27.38
C LEU A 549 19.38 -14.33 28.72
N LEU A 550 20.49 -14.72 29.32
CA LEU A 550 20.49 -15.50 30.56
C LEU A 550 20.20 -14.61 31.77
N GLU A 551 20.93 -13.50 31.93
CA GLU A 551 20.90 -12.68 33.15
C GLU A 551 19.74 -11.68 33.16
N HIS A 552 19.47 -11.01 32.02
CA HIS A 552 18.47 -9.97 31.93
C HIS A 552 17.10 -10.46 31.42
N CYS A 553 17.08 -11.44 30.50
CA CYS A 553 15.84 -11.98 29.97
C CYS A 553 15.40 -13.25 30.69
N ARG A 554 16.27 -13.90 31.48
CA ARG A 554 16.03 -15.14 32.21
C ARG A 554 15.56 -16.29 31.29
N VAL A 555 16.12 -16.36 30.09
CA VAL A 555 15.81 -17.44 29.14
C VAL A 555 16.33 -18.76 29.72
N PRO A 556 15.55 -19.86 29.72
CA PRO A 556 16.00 -21.14 30.21
C PRO A 556 17.25 -21.62 29.48
N HIS A 557 18.30 -21.97 30.21
CA HIS A 557 19.57 -22.44 29.64
C HIS A 557 19.53 -23.89 29.13
N ASN A 558 18.46 -24.63 29.45
CA ASN A 558 18.28 -26.03 29.13
C ASN A 558 17.32 -26.26 27.94
N CYS A 559 16.97 -25.21 27.17
CA CYS A 559 16.18 -25.37 25.95
C CYS A 559 16.92 -26.27 24.96
N LYS A 560 16.19 -27.16 24.31
CA LYS A 560 16.73 -28.11 23.31
C LYS A 560 16.14 -27.79 21.94
N ASP A 561 16.99 -27.81 20.91
CA ASP A 561 16.56 -27.80 19.52
C ASP A 561 16.27 -29.23 19.00
N ARG A 562 15.91 -29.38 17.73
CA ARG A 562 15.68 -30.70 17.09
C ARG A 562 16.91 -31.59 17.06
N GLN A 563 18.10 -31.02 17.17
CA GLN A 563 19.37 -31.79 17.22
C GLN A 563 19.81 -32.08 18.66
N TYR A 564 18.96 -31.79 19.64
CA TYR A 564 19.24 -31.95 21.08
C TYR A 564 20.43 -31.14 21.58
N LEU A 565 20.85 -30.10 20.85
CA LEU A 565 21.91 -29.19 21.32
C LEU A 565 21.35 -28.28 22.42
N ARG A 566 22.12 -28.14 23.52
CA ARG A 566 21.77 -27.23 24.62
C ARG A 566 22.53 -25.92 24.45
N GLY A 567 21.83 -24.78 24.46
CA GLY A 567 22.39 -23.46 24.16
C GLY A 567 23.58 -22.99 25.01
N ARG A 568 23.94 -23.70 26.07
CA ARG A 568 25.06 -23.36 26.96
C ARG A 568 26.32 -24.22 26.79
N ARG A 569 26.21 -25.44 26.23
CA ARG A 569 27.34 -26.41 26.24
C ARG A 569 28.35 -26.23 25.11
N THR A 570 28.05 -25.46 24.10
CA THR A 570 28.89 -25.35 22.89
C THR A 570 30.01 -24.31 23.00
N LEU A 571 30.03 -23.42 24.00
CA LEU A 571 30.89 -22.25 23.94
C LEU A 571 31.92 -22.05 25.04
N PHE A 572 31.82 -22.67 26.22
CA PHE A 572 32.75 -22.37 27.32
C PHE A 572 33.15 -23.60 28.14
N PRO A 573 34.30 -24.23 27.84
CA PRO A 573 34.88 -25.25 28.72
C PRO A 573 35.44 -24.71 30.05
N GLY A 574 35.39 -23.38 30.28
CA GLY A 574 36.12 -22.74 31.39
C GLY A 574 35.34 -21.91 32.39
N LEU A 575 34.00 -21.83 32.30
CA LEU A 575 33.18 -21.10 33.28
C LEU A 575 32.58 -22.04 34.32
N GLU A 576 33.45 -22.64 35.14
CA GLU A 576 33.08 -23.26 36.40
C GLU A 576 33.08 -22.21 37.52
N ARG A 577 31.92 -21.58 37.78
CA ARG A 577 31.51 -21.18 39.13
C ARG A 577 30.09 -21.65 39.33
N GLU A 578 29.98 -22.65 40.20
CA GLU A 578 28.78 -23.38 40.57
C GLU A 578 27.65 -22.51 41.15
N PRO A 579 26.37 -22.91 40.92
CA PRO A 579 25.72 -23.74 41.93
C PRO A 579 25.38 -25.14 41.40
N ARG A 580 25.54 -26.12 42.27
CA ARG A 580 25.29 -27.55 42.07
C ARG A 580 23.97 -27.80 41.38
N LEU A 581 24.01 -28.45 40.21
CA LEU A 581 22.86 -29.08 39.60
C LEU A 581 23.16 -30.56 39.44
N VAL A 582 22.29 -31.36 40.01
CA VAL A 582 22.23 -32.80 39.98
C VAL A 582 22.19 -33.27 38.53
N LEU A 583 23.17 -34.10 38.15
CA LEU A 583 23.23 -34.79 36.87
C LEU A 583 22.35 -36.02 36.99
N ASP A 584 21.24 -36.06 36.26
CA ASP A 584 20.52 -37.31 36.01
C ASP A 584 21.00 -37.88 34.67
N GLU A 585 21.60 -39.05 34.79
CA GLU A 585 21.96 -40.13 33.84
C GLU A 585 23.21 -40.00 32.93
N PRO A 586 24.06 -41.07 32.93
CA PRO A 586 25.40 -41.08 32.30
C PRO A 586 25.43 -41.57 30.84
N ASP A 587 24.34 -41.84 30.16
CA ASP A 587 24.38 -42.60 28.88
C ASP A 587 24.38 -41.74 27.59
N ASP A 588 24.34 -40.40 27.67
CA ASP A 588 24.28 -39.54 26.48
C ASP A 588 25.68 -39.16 25.89
N LEU A 589 26.77 -39.66 26.43
CA LEU A 589 28.14 -39.29 26.01
C LEU A 589 28.71 -40.05 24.79
N ALA A 590 27.98 -40.99 24.21
CA ALA A 590 28.51 -41.92 23.18
C ALA A 590 28.13 -41.57 21.72
N ARG A 591 27.49 -40.44 21.43
CA ARG A 591 27.04 -40.16 20.04
C ARG A 591 27.44 -38.78 19.51
N VAL A 592 28.66 -38.37 19.70
CA VAL A 592 29.19 -37.21 18.97
C VAL A 592 30.43 -37.63 18.19
N ALA A 593 30.26 -37.93 16.93
CA ALA A 593 31.37 -38.06 15.98
C ALA A 593 31.78 -36.64 15.49
N PRO A 594 33.07 -36.39 15.29
CA PRO A 594 33.59 -35.06 15.00
C PRO A 594 33.42 -34.72 13.51
N TRP A 595 32.89 -33.56 13.20
CA TRP A 595 33.07 -32.92 11.89
C TRP A 595 34.38 -32.17 11.89
N GLN A 596 35.40 -32.75 11.28
CA GLN A 596 36.59 -32.07 10.79
C GLN A 596 36.46 -31.86 9.28
N ALA A 597 36.63 -30.61 8.88
CA ALA A 597 37.15 -30.08 7.63
C ALA A 597 36.67 -30.68 6.30
N ALA A 598 35.90 -29.91 5.55
CA ALA A 598 36.15 -29.54 4.15
C ALA A 598 35.37 -28.24 3.83
#